data_cfc6c4ed86c00500e9037fa4ae3c264c
#
_entry.id   cfc6c4ed86c00500e9037fa4ae3c264c
#
_cell.length_a   1.000
_cell.length_b   1.000
_cell.length_c   1.000
_cell.angle_alpha   90.00
_cell.angle_beta   90.00
_cell.angle_gamma   90.00
#
_symmetry.space_group_name_H-M   'P 1'
#
loop_
_entity.id
_entity.type
_entity.pdbx_description
1 polymer ?
#
loop_
_entity_poly.entity_id
_entity_poly.type
_entity_poly.pdbx_seq_one_letter_code
_entity_poly.pdbx_strand_id
1 'polypeptide(L)'
;MWIADGWKDYELLDCGGGEKLERWGDQILVRPDPQAIWESDRKNRGWRTANARYSRSSTGGGHWDKNKLPENWPIAYKNLRFQVKPMNFKHTGLFPEQAANWDFAMEQIRRAGRPIRVLNLFAYTGGGLRRRRGQRLPCGRRQGHGGLGQGKRPGLRPAGCPHPLDRGRLRQVRGA
;
A
#
# COMPACT_ATOMS: atom_id res chain seq x y z
N MET A 1 -8.02 17.15 13.45
CA MET A 1 -7.62 15.72 13.38
C MET A 1 -7.57 15.32 11.91
N TRP A 2 -6.57 14.56 11.49
CA TRP A 2 -6.48 14.02 10.13
C TRP A 2 -7.03 12.60 10.13
N ILE A 3 -8.02 12.32 9.29
CA ILE A 3 -8.71 11.04 9.21
C ILE A 3 -8.60 10.51 7.78
N ALA A 4 -8.41 9.21 7.61
CA ALA A 4 -8.30 8.57 6.30
C ALA A 4 -9.68 8.18 5.74
N ASP A 5 -10.62 9.13 5.71
CA ASP A 5 -12.01 8.96 5.28
C ASP A 5 -12.27 9.25 3.80
N GLY A 6 -11.27 9.75 3.10
CA GLY A 6 -11.39 10.11 1.68
C GLY A 6 -11.32 8.94 0.68
N TRP A 7 -11.31 7.70 1.15
CA TRP A 7 -11.31 6.52 0.29
C TRP A 7 -12.68 6.27 -0.35
N LYS A 8 -12.69 5.99 -1.66
CA LYS A 8 -13.86 5.43 -2.35
C LYS A 8 -13.71 3.93 -2.60
N ASP A 9 -12.47 3.48 -2.83
CA ASP A 9 -12.14 2.10 -3.20
C ASP A 9 -11.65 1.27 -1.99
N TYR A 10 -11.67 1.83 -0.79
CA TYR A 10 -11.36 1.08 0.43
C TYR A 10 -12.35 1.41 1.54
N GLU A 11 -12.75 0.38 2.29
CA GLU A 11 -13.64 0.52 3.43
C GLU A 11 -13.40 -0.61 4.43
N LEU A 12 -13.36 -0.28 5.72
CA LEU A 12 -13.45 -1.25 6.80
C LEU A 12 -14.94 -1.52 7.04
N LEU A 13 -15.41 -2.69 6.62
CA LEU A 13 -16.83 -3.06 6.69
C LEU A 13 -17.24 -3.56 8.07
N ASP A 14 -16.34 -4.25 8.78
CA ASP A 14 -16.57 -4.81 10.10
C ASP A 14 -15.24 -5.27 10.72
N CYS A 15 -15.16 -5.37 12.04
CA CYS A 15 -13.99 -5.92 12.74
C CYS A 15 -14.37 -6.46 14.11
N GLY A 16 -13.63 -7.48 14.55
CA GLY A 16 -13.79 -8.12 15.86
C GLY A 16 -13.30 -9.56 15.84
N GLY A 17 -13.14 -10.14 17.01
CA GLY A 17 -12.63 -11.50 17.17
C GLY A 17 -11.25 -11.71 16.55
N GLY A 18 -10.39 -10.69 16.60
CA GLY A 18 -9.03 -10.73 16.03
C GLY A 18 -8.95 -10.63 14.51
N GLU A 19 -10.04 -10.28 13.82
CA GLU A 19 -10.12 -10.16 12.37
C GLU A 19 -10.79 -8.86 11.93
N LYS A 20 -10.55 -8.48 10.67
CA LYS A 20 -11.24 -7.39 10.00
C LYS A 20 -11.72 -7.80 8.61
N LEU A 21 -12.91 -7.31 8.29
CA LEU A 21 -13.55 -7.45 7.00
C LEU A 21 -13.40 -6.13 6.24
N GLU A 22 -12.79 -6.17 5.08
CA GLU A 22 -12.43 -4.98 4.32
C GLU A 22 -12.89 -5.10 2.87
N ARG A 23 -13.34 -3.98 2.30
CA ARG A 23 -13.53 -3.83 0.86
C ARG A 23 -12.32 -3.13 0.24
N TRP A 24 -11.81 -3.70 -0.84
CA TRP A 24 -10.68 -3.22 -1.62
C TRP A 24 -11.06 -3.15 -3.10
N GLY A 25 -11.60 -2.02 -3.56
CA GLY A 25 -12.30 -1.95 -4.84
C GLY A 25 -13.55 -2.83 -4.80
N ASP A 26 -13.65 -3.76 -5.72
CA ASP A 26 -14.74 -4.75 -5.78
C ASP A 26 -14.43 -6.03 -4.98
N GLN A 27 -13.26 -6.13 -4.33
CA GLN A 27 -12.84 -7.33 -3.62
C GLN A 27 -13.09 -7.20 -2.12
N ILE A 28 -13.65 -8.24 -1.52
CA ILE A 28 -13.86 -8.36 -0.07
C ILE A 28 -12.81 -9.29 0.51
N LEU A 29 -12.08 -8.80 1.51
CA LEU A 29 -11.01 -9.53 2.16
C LEU A 29 -11.26 -9.66 3.66
N VAL A 30 -10.90 -10.82 4.22
CA VAL A 30 -10.80 -11.04 5.66
C VAL A 30 -9.32 -11.19 6.03
N ARG A 31 -8.87 -10.37 6.98
CA ARG A 31 -7.49 -10.38 7.43
C ARG A 31 -7.38 -10.37 8.95
N PRO A 32 -6.35 -11.01 9.54
CA PRO A 32 -6.11 -10.93 10.98
C PRO A 32 -5.81 -9.49 11.41
N ASP A 33 -6.51 -9.07 12.47
CA ASP A 33 -6.22 -7.84 13.20
C ASP A 33 -6.27 -8.09 14.71
N PRO A 34 -5.11 -8.39 15.34
CA PRO A 34 -5.05 -8.73 16.75
C PRO A 34 -5.51 -7.59 17.68
N GLN A 35 -5.62 -6.37 17.18
CA GLN A 35 -6.11 -5.22 17.96
C GLN A 35 -7.63 -5.20 18.07
N ALA A 36 -8.35 -5.89 17.19
CA ALA A 36 -9.81 -6.03 17.23
C ALA A 36 -10.22 -7.12 18.23
N ILE A 37 -9.99 -6.86 19.54
CA ILE A 37 -10.18 -7.83 20.63
C ILE A 37 -11.64 -8.01 21.04
N TRP A 38 -12.52 -7.09 20.65
CA TRP A 38 -13.97 -7.20 20.93
C TRP A 38 -14.61 -8.26 20.03
N GLU A 39 -15.72 -8.80 20.50
CA GLU A 39 -16.51 -9.71 19.69
C GLU A 39 -17.30 -8.94 18.62
N SER A 40 -17.51 -9.58 17.48
CA SER A 40 -18.41 -9.09 16.43
C SER A 40 -19.48 -10.15 16.16
N ASP A 41 -20.72 -9.70 16.05
CA ASP A 41 -21.85 -10.56 15.65
C ASP A 41 -21.70 -11.13 14.23
N ARG A 42 -20.73 -10.63 13.46
CA ARG A 42 -20.45 -11.02 12.06
C ARG A 42 -21.69 -11.01 11.18
N LYS A 43 -22.60 -10.03 11.42
CA LYS A 43 -23.85 -9.88 10.65
C LYS A 43 -23.61 -9.49 9.20
N ASN A 44 -22.48 -8.85 8.91
CA ASN A 44 -22.13 -8.51 7.54
C ASN A 44 -21.94 -9.79 6.72
N ARG A 45 -22.70 -9.91 5.62
CA ARG A 45 -22.60 -11.07 4.71
C ARG A 45 -21.20 -11.30 4.15
N GLY A 46 -20.40 -10.24 4.05
CA GLY A 46 -19.02 -10.30 3.56
C GLY A 46 -18.14 -11.28 4.32
N TRP A 47 -18.41 -11.53 5.60
CA TRP A 47 -17.69 -12.55 6.37
C TRP A 47 -17.78 -13.96 5.75
N ARG A 48 -18.89 -14.28 5.07
CA ARG A 48 -19.15 -15.57 4.43
C ARG A 48 -18.85 -15.57 2.94
N THR A 49 -18.89 -14.40 2.29
CA THR A 49 -18.77 -14.27 0.84
C THR A 49 -17.46 -13.59 0.41
N ALA A 50 -16.48 -13.47 1.32
CA ALA A 50 -15.19 -12.85 1.03
C ALA A 50 -14.48 -13.51 -0.16
N ASN A 51 -13.85 -12.69 -0.99
CA ASN A 51 -13.04 -13.15 -2.12
C ASN A 51 -11.73 -13.81 -1.68
N ALA A 52 -11.22 -13.44 -0.49
CA ALA A 52 -10.11 -14.14 0.14
C ALA A 52 -10.09 -13.92 1.65
N ARG A 53 -9.52 -14.91 2.35
CA ARG A 53 -9.20 -14.87 3.78
C ARG A 53 -7.73 -15.17 3.96
N TYR A 54 -7.05 -14.43 4.83
CA TYR A 54 -5.70 -14.77 5.24
C TYR A 54 -5.74 -15.55 6.55
N SER A 55 -5.27 -16.80 6.51
CA SER A 55 -5.18 -17.69 7.66
C SER A 55 -3.76 -17.72 8.20
N ARG A 56 -3.58 -17.50 9.51
CA ARG A 56 -2.27 -17.58 10.16
C ARG A 56 -1.86 -19.03 10.39
N SER A 57 -0.59 -19.33 10.19
CA SER A 57 0.01 -20.59 10.62
C SER A 57 0.44 -20.49 12.10
N SER A 58 0.35 -21.59 12.83
CA SER A 58 0.86 -21.72 14.20
C SER A 58 2.39 -21.61 14.29
N THR A 59 3.08 -21.91 13.19
CA THR A 59 4.56 -21.85 13.08
C THR A 59 5.09 -20.52 12.55
N GLY A 60 4.21 -19.52 12.39
CA GLY A 60 4.52 -18.22 11.80
C GLY A 60 4.17 -18.14 10.32
N GLY A 61 3.92 -16.92 9.86
CA GLY A 61 3.43 -16.69 8.49
C GLY A 61 1.96 -17.03 8.32
N GLY A 62 1.59 -17.61 7.20
CA GLY A 62 0.21 -17.98 6.84
C GLY A 62 0.01 -18.01 5.34
N HIS A 63 -1.21 -18.20 4.92
CA HIS A 63 -1.59 -18.28 3.51
C HIS A 63 -2.91 -17.55 3.25
N TRP A 64 -3.14 -17.26 1.97
CA TRP A 64 -4.40 -16.72 1.48
C TRP A 64 -5.27 -17.87 0.94
N ASP A 65 -6.40 -18.07 1.57
CA ASP A 65 -7.49 -18.86 1.01
C ASP A 65 -8.24 -17.96 0.02
N LYS A 66 -8.07 -18.23 -1.28
CA LYS A 66 -8.59 -17.39 -2.36
C LYS A 66 -9.84 -18.00 -2.97
N ASN A 67 -10.90 -17.22 -3.03
CA ASN A 67 -12.12 -17.56 -3.74
C ASN A 67 -12.41 -16.45 -4.78
N LYS A 68 -12.07 -16.71 -6.05
CA LYS A 68 -12.25 -15.77 -7.17
C LYS A 68 -11.54 -14.41 -7.01
N LEU A 69 -10.40 -14.38 -6.34
CA LEU A 69 -9.59 -13.18 -6.21
C LEU A 69 -8.65 -13.03 -7.42
N PRO A 70 -8.62 -11.88 -8.11
CA PRO A 70 -7.64 -11.62 -9.15
C PRO A 70 -6.21 -11.59 -8.58
N GLU A 71 -5.20 -11.82 -9.41
CA GLU A 71 -3.80 -11.76 -9.00
C GLU A 71 -3.43 -10.36 -8.49
N ASN A 72 -3.93 -9.34 -9.16
CA ASN A 72 -3.81 -7.94 -8.75
C ASN A 72 -4.99 -7.14 -9.29
N TRP A 73 -5.28 -6.00 -8.65
CA TRP A 73 -6.33 -5.09 -9.10
C TRP A 73 -6.01 -3.65 -8.70
N PRO A 74 -6.52 -2.64 -9.44
CA PRO A 74 -6.31 -1.24 -9.12
C PRO A 74 -7.28 -0.77 -8.03
N ILE A 75 -6.78 0.12 -7.16
CA ILE A 75 -7.60 0.97 -6.29
C ILE A 75 -7.12 2.41 -6.37
N ALA A 76 -7.99 3.34 -6.05
CA ALA A 76 -7.72 4.76 -6.14
C ALA A 76 -7.91 5.47 -4.79
N TYR A 77 -7.05 6.43 -4.50
CA TYR A 77 -7.24 7.43 -3.46
C TYR A 77 -7.06 8.81 -4.07
N LYS A 78 -8.14 9.58 -4.21
CA LYS A 78 -8.12 10.86 -4.91
C LYS A 78 -7.51 10.70 -6.31
N ASN A 79 -6.40 11.37 -6.58
CA ASN A 79 -5.67 11.28 -7.86
C ASN A 79 -4.54 10.22 -7.87
N LEU A 80 -4.40 9.45 -6.80
CA LEU A 80 -3.43 8.36 -6.71
C LEU A 80 -4.06 7.05 -7.16
N ARG A 81 -3.28 6.22 -7.88
CA ARG A 81 -3.65 4.88 -8.31
C ARG A 81 -2.64 3.88 -7.77
N PHE A 82 -3.13 2.79 -7.23
CA PHE A 82 -2.32 1.73 -6.64
C PHE A 82 -2.72 0.39 -7.24
N GLN A 83 -1.73 -0.45 -7.55
CA GLN A 83 -1.96 -1.86 -7.81
C GLN A 83 -1.78 -2.62 -6.50
N VAL A 84 -2.82 -3.29 -6.06
CA VAL A 84 -2.83 -4.11 -4.86
C VAL A 84 -2.91 -5.58 -5.23
N LYS A 85 -2.33 -6.43 -4.40
CA LYS A 85 -2.34 -7.88 -4.55
C LYS A 85 -2.13 -8.56 -3.21
N PRO A 86 -2.61 -9.79 -3.02
CA PRO A 86 -2.23 -10.59 -1.87
C PRO A 86 -0.72 -10.84 -1.89
N MET A 87 -0.05 -10.50 -0.80
CA MET A 87 1.38 -10.76 -0.63
C MET A 87 1.58 -12.03 0.22
N ASN A 88 2.82 -12.49 0.38
CA ASN A 88 3.15 -13.68 1.18
C ASN A 88 2.74 -13.58 2.67
N PHE A 89 2.40 -12.38 3.11
CA PHE A 89 1.84 -12.09 4.43
C PHE A 89 0.43 -11.54 4.27
N LYS A 90 -0.24 -11.24 5.39
CA LYS A 90 -1.58 -10.62 5.42
C LYS A 90 -1.70 -9.27 4.67
N HIS A 91 -0.61 -8.76 4.11
CA HIS A 91 -0.56 -7.46 3.45
C HIS A 91 -1.01 -7.52 1.99
N THR A 92 -1.50 -6.39 1.51
CA THR A 92 -1.99 -6.18 0.14
C THR A 92 -1.10 -5.20 -0.65
N GLY A 93 0.03 -4.79 -0.08
CA GLY A 93 0.95 -3.82 -0.70
C GLY A 93 0.64 -2.36 -0.35
N LEU A 94 -0.42 -2.10 0.41
CA LEU A 94 -0.83 -0.76 0.81
C LEU A 94 -1.34 -0.75 2.26
N PHE A 95 -1.20 0.40 2.92
CA PHE A 95 -1.79 0.71 4.22
C PHE A 95 -2.74 1.89 4.04
N PRO A 96 -4.07 1.65 3.98
CA PRO A 96 -5.06 2.68 3.69
C PRO A 96 -5.09 3.81 4.73
N GLU A 97 -4.80 3.51 5.98
CA GLU A 97 -4.72 4.49 7.08
C GLU A 97 -3.62 5.54 6.85
N GLN A 98 -2.61 5.24 6.04
CA GLN A 98 -1.57 6.19 5.68
C GLN A 98 -2.06 7.34 4.77
N ALA A 99 -3.27 7.25 4.25
CA ALA A 99 -3.86 8.32 3.46
C ALA A 99 -3.96 9.65 4.24
N ALA A 100 -4.20 9.60 5.54
CA ALA A 100 -4.16 10.78 6.41
C ALA A 100 -2.78 11.46 6.39
N ASN A 101 -1.71 10.68 6.46
CA ASN A 101 -0.34 11.18 6.40
C ASN A 101 0.01 11.72 5.00
N TRP A 102 -0.51 11.10 3.95
CA TRP A 102 -0.30 11.62 2.58
C TRP A 102 -0.98 12.96 2.39
N ASP A 103 -2.22 13.11 2.87
CA ASP A 103 -2.96 14.38 2.80
C ASP A 103 -2.26 15.47 3.60
N PHE A 104 -1.84 15.17 4.82
CA PHE A 104 -1.06 16.10 5.64
C PHE A 104 0.22 16.56 4.93
N ALA A 105 1.04 15.60 4.44
CA ALA A 105 2.28 15.92 3.74
C ALA A 105 2.03 16.76 2.47
N MET A 106 1.03 16.42 1.67
CA MET A 106 0.67 17.18 0.48
C MET A 106 0.22 18.61 0.81
N GLU A 107 -0.51 18.77 1.90
CA GLU A 107 -0.96 20.08 2.36
C GLU A 107 0.24 20.94 2.82
N GLN A 108 1.17 20.38 3.61
CA GLN A 108 2.36 21.10 4.04
C GLN A 108 3.24 21.53 2.86
N ILE A 109 3.44 20.63 1.88
CA ILE A 109 4.20 20.93 0.66
C ILE A 109 3.51 22.05 -0.14
N ARG A 110 2.17 22.03 -0.23
CA ARG A 110 1.42 23.04 -0.96
C ARG A 110 1.53 24.41 -0.27
N ARG A 111 1.39 24.46 1.05
CA ARG A 111 1.48 25.68 1.86
C ARG A 111 2.87 26.32 1.83
N ALA A 112 3.90 25.54 1.68
CA ALA A 112 5.27 26.04 1.66
C ALA A 112 5.57 26.99 0.48
N GLY A 113 4.82 26.92 -0.63
CA GLY A 113 4.95 27.79 -1.81
C GLY A 113 6.32 27.74 -2.51
N ARG A 114 7.18 26.79 -2.13
CA ARG A 114 8.54 26.61 -2.65
C ARG A 114 8.87 25.14 -2.83
N PRO A 115 9.90 24.76 -3.61
CA PRO A 115 10.36 23.40 -3.71
C PRO A 115 10.77 22.84 -2.34
N ILE A 116 10.22 21.68 -1.97
CA ILE A 116 10.51 21.00 -0.71
C ILE A 116 11.24 19.70 -1.01
N ARG A 117 12.29 19.42 -0.22
CA ARG A 117 12.93 18.10 -0.17
C ARG A 117 12.21 17.26 0.89
N VAL A 118 11.73 16.08 0.49
CA VAL A 118 11.05 15.16 1.40
C VAL A 118 11.90 13.91 1.58
N LEU A 119 12.17 13.55 2.83
CA LEU A 119 12.78 12.28 3.20
C LEU A 119 11.67 11.36 3.71
N ASN A 120 11.46 10.23 3.04
CA ASN A 120 10.56 9.19 3.49
C ASN A 120 11.37 7.95 3.90
N LEU A 121 11.44 7.68 5.21
CA LEU A 121 12.22 6.59 5.79
C LEU A 121 11.51 5.23 5.64
N PHE A 122 10.18 5.23 5.56
CA PHE A 122 9.34 4.03 5.49
C PHE A 122 8.50 4.04 4.21
N ALA A 123 9.17 4.17 3.07
CA ALA A 123 8.50 4.38 1.78
C ALA A 123 7.57 3.22 1.37
N TYR A 124 7.77 2.02 1.91
CA TYR A 124 7.01 0.80 1.59
C TYR A 124 6.87 0.61 0.07
N THR A 125 5.65 0.68 -0.48
CA THR A 125 5.39 0.60 -1.93
C THR A 125 5.43 1.96 -2.64
N GLY A 126 5.81 3.04 -1.94
CA GLY A 126 5.99 4.38 -2.50
C GLY A 126 4.71 5.22 -2.56
N GLY A 127 3.63 4.83 -1.88
CA GLY A 127 2.36 5.56 -1.89
C GLY A 127 2.47 7.02 -1.48
N GLY A 128 3.27 7.31 -0.43
CA GLY A 128 3.52 8.69 0.05
C GLY A 128 4.43 9.53 -0.85
N LEU A 129 5.03 8.96 -1.89
CA LEU A 129 5.99 9.63 -2.77
C LEU A 129 5.46 9.90 -4.18
N ARG A 130 4.21 9.60 -4.48
CA ARG A 130 3.64 9.80 -5.81
C ARG A 130 3.40 11.27 -6.13
N ARG A 131 3.97 11.68 -7.21
CA ARG A 131 4.22 13.02 -7.73
C ARG A 131 3.00 13.84 -8.12
N ARG A 132 3.09 15.16 -7.83
CA ARG A 132 2.65 16.18 -8.81
C ARG A 132 3.76 16.39 -9.87
N ARG A 133 3.39 16.57 -11.14
CA ARG A 133 4.32 16.93 -12.23
C ARG A 133 5.22 18.10 -11.78
N GLY A 134 6.53 17.92 -11.86
CA GLY A 134 7.53 18.96 -11.63
C GLY A 134 8.40 18.84 -10.38
N GLN A 135 8.07 18.02 -9.39
CA GLN A 135 8.88 17.89 -8.16
C GLN A 135 9.64 16.56 -8.15
N ARG A 136 10.98 16.63 -8.05
CA ARG A 136 11.84 15.46 -7.82
C ARG A 136 11.92 15.22 -6.31
N LEU A 137 11.36 14.11 -5.83
CA LEU A 137 11.60 13.64 -4.47
C LEU A 137 12.83 12.72 -4.49
N PRO A 138 13.83 12.94 -3.65
CA PRO A 138 14.94 11.99 -3.54
C PRO A 138 14.40 10.67 -2.97
N CYS A 139 14.61 9.58 -3.68
CA CYS A 139 14.34 8.23 -3.18
C CYS A 139 15.41 7.90 -2.13
N GLY A 140 15.01 7.72 -0.87
CA GLY A 140 15.90 7.26 0.18
C GLY A 140 16.45 5.87 -0.15
N ARG A 141 17.78 5.71 -0.13
CA ARG A 141 18.44 4.41 -0.30
C ARG A 141 18.01 3.50 0.85
N ARG A 142 17.47 2.34 0.57
CA ARG A 142 17.26 1.28 1.56
C ARG A 142 18.61 0.92 2.17
N GLN A 143 18.85 1.23 3.43
CA GLN A 143 19.91 0.58 4.18
C GLN A 143 19.41 -0.84 4.49
N GLY A 144 19.97 -1.82 3.80
CA GLY A 144 19.80 -3.22 4.14
C GLY A 144 20.45 -3.47 5.50
N HIS A 145 19.70 -4.00 6.45
CA HIS A 145 20.31 -4.63 7.60
C HIS A 145 21.13 -5.81 7.09
N GLY A 146 22.45 -5.75 7.31
CA GLY A 146 23.38 -6.78 6.91
C GLY A 146 23.08 -8.09 7.64
N GLY A 147 22.57 -9.07 6.91
CA GLY A 147 22.66 -10.47 7.23
C GLY A 147 23.68 -11.09 6.30
N LEU A 148 24.75 -11.66 6.85
CA LEU A 148 25.76 -12.43 6.13
C LEU A 148 25.11 -13.59 5.34
N GLY A 149 25.16 -13.52 4.02
CA GLY A 149 24.71 -14.57 3.13
C GLY A 149 25.11 -14.24 1.70
N GLN A 150 26.15 -14.90 1.21
CA GLN A 150 26.64 -14.80 -0.17
C GLN A 150 25.56 -15.29 -1.14
N GLY A 151 25.17 -14.40 -2.07
CA GLY A 151 24.30 -14.74 -3.18
C GLY A 151 23.98 -13.49 -4.00
N LYS A 152 24.75 -13.26 -5.08
CA LYS A 152 24.45 -12.21 -6.07
C LYS A 152 23.11 -12.53 -6.72
N ARG A 153 22.04 -11.85 -6.35
CA ARG A 153 20.81 -11.75 -7.14
C ARG A 153 20.70 -10.34 -7.73
N PRO A 154 20.34 -10.18 -9.03
CA PRO A 154 20.11 -8.86 -9.60
C PRO A 154 19.00 -8.18 -8.83
N GLY A 155 19.28 -6.98 -8.29
CA GLY A 155 18.37 -6.24 -7.43
C GLY A 155 17.09 -5.86 -8.16
N LEU A 156 15.96 -6.36 -7.73
CA LEU A 156 14.64 -5.82 -8.05
C LEU A 156 14.56 -4.39 -7.49
N ARG A 157 14.56 -3.42 -8.39
CA ARG A 157 14.38 -2.01 -8.06
C ARG A 157 12.92 -1.74 -7.73
N PRO A 158 12.62 -0.88 -6.74
CA PRO A 158 11.26 -0.39 -6.55
C PRO A 158 10.82 0.33 -7.82
N ALA A 159 9.67 -0.04 -8.37
CA ALA A 159 9.08 0.63 -9.51
C ALA A 159 8.95 2.13 -9.20
N GLY A 160 9.63 2.98 -9.98
CA GLY A 160 9.55 4.43 -9.83
C GLY A 160 10.83 5.18 -9.48
N CYS A 161 11.95 4.49 -9.19
CA CYS A 161 13.26 5.14 -9.04
C CYS A 161 14.02 5.09 -10.38
N PRO A 162 14.26 6.22 -11.06
CA PRO A 162 15.03 6.24 -12.29
C PRO A 162 16.50 5.89 -12.03
N HIS A 163 17.10 5.15 -12.97
CA HIS A 163 18.53 4.84 -12.95
C HIS A 163 19.35 6.12 -13.10
N PRO A 164 20.55 6.22 -12.46
CA PRO A 164 21.45 7.36 -12.67
C PRO A 164 21.86 7.58 -14.14
N LEU A 165 21.82 6.54 -14.97
CA LEU A 165 22.16 6.59 -16.40
C LEU A 165 20.94 6.93 -17.32
N ASP A 166 19.72 7.00 -16.80
CA ASP A 166 18.52 7.34 -17.59
C ASP A 166 18.35 8.85 -17.84
N ARG A 167 19.36 9.66 -17.54
CA ARG A 167 19.31 11.11 -17.77
C ARG A 167 19.14 11.54 -19.23
N GLY A 168 19.36 10.62 -20.16
CA GLY A 168 19.28 10.88 -21.61
C GLY A 168 17.95 10.56 -22.29
N ARG A 169 17.06 9.75 -21.69
CA ARG A 169 15.83 9.24 -22.36
C ARG A 169 14.52 9.92 -21.99
N LEU A 170 14.54 10.95 -21.15
CA LEU A 170 13.32 11.66 -20.73
C LEU A 170 12.85 12.76 -21.70
N ARG A 171 13.34 12.77 -22.96
CA ARG A 171 12.96 13.80 -23.94
C ARG A 171 11.86 13.42 -24.92
N GLN A 172 11.25 12.25 -24.85
CA GLN A 172 10.16 11.91 -25.78
C GLN A 172 9.02 11.14 -25.09
N VAL A 173 8.09 11.86 -24.49
CA VAL A 173 6.66 11.56 -24.56
C VAL A 173 5.94 12.91 -24.63
N ARG A 174 5.90 13.45 -25.85
CA ARG A 174 4.87 14.42 -26.25
C ARG A 174 3.75 13.66 -26.93
N GLY A 175 2.53 14.00 -26.58
CA GLY A 175 1.36 13.91 -27.48
C GLY A 175 0.56 12.61 -27.34
N ALA A 176 -0.57 12.68 -26.77
CA ALA A 176 -1.95 12.64 -27.27
C ALA A 176 -2.87 12.79 -26.09
#